data_8524184945ef67a9fb6368ce608e9955
#
_entry.id   8524184945ef67a9fb6368ce608e9955
#
_cell.length_a   1.000
_cell.length_b   1.000
_cell.length_c   1.000
_cell.angle_alpha   90.00
_cell.angle_beta   90.00
_cell.angle_gamma   90.00
#
_symmetry.space_group_name_H-M   'P 1'
#
loop_
_entity.id
_entity.type
_entity.pdbx_description
1 polymer ?
#
loop_
_entity_poly.entity_id
_entity_poly.type
_entity_poly.pdbx_seq_one_letter_code
_entity_poly.pdbx_strand_id
1 'polypeptide(L)'
;MKTENNKFAKAEMLIRKPVSEVFQAFIDPEITSKFWFTKGSGKLEQDKQTEWTWEMYGFSLTVTTHVLQENKKIVVEWGNPEESTLVEWIFTPLNENETFVSITNSGFKGDTDKIIDQVRNSTEGFTLVLAGAKAYLEHKLQLNLVLDRFPKGLA
;
A
#
# COMPACT_ATOMS: atom_id res chain seq x y z
N MET A 1 5.15 -3.11 26.38
CA MET A 1 5.24 -3.34 25.75
C MET A 1 5.08 -4.00 25.16
N LYS A 2 5.27 -3.97 24.58
CA LYS A 2 4.54 -4.89 24.22
C LYS A 2 5.07 -5.55 23.06
N THR A 3 5.32 -6.85 23.08
CA THR A 3 5.93 -7.59 21.98
C THR A 3 5.08 -7.53 20.74
N GLU A 4 3.77 -7.38 20.90
CA GLU A 4 2.93 -7.26 19.73
C GLU A 4 3.26 -6.04 18.90
N ASN A 5 3.79 -5.00 19.53
CA ASN A 5 4.09 -3.77 18.81
C ASN A 5 5.19 -3.92 17.77
N ASN A 6 5.90 -5.04 17.80
CA ASN A 6 6.96 -5.31 16.84
C ASN A 6 6.53 -6.24 15.72
N LYS A 7 5.25 -6.62 15.68
CA LYS A 7 4.76 -7.61 14.73
C LYS A 7 3.95 -6.98 13.61
N PHE A 8 4.43 -5.85 13.13
CA PHE A 8 3.79 -5.19 11.99
C PHE A 8 4.87 -4.63 11.08
N ALA A 9 4.50 -4.45 9.82
CA ALA A 9 5.36 -3.80 8.86
C ALA A 9 5.01 -2.34 8.80
N LYS A 10 6.01 -1.48 8.58
CA LYS A 10 5.77 -0.05 8.51
C LYS A 10 6.70 0.57 7.47
N ALA A 11 6.15 1.46 6.65
CA ALA A 11 6.93 2.21 5.67
C ALA A 11 6.42 3.64 5.68
N GLU A 12 7.33 4.60 5.59
CA GLU A 12 6.96 6.01 5.67
C GLU A 12 7.76 6.82 4.67
N MET A 13 7.15 7.90 4.17
CA MET A 13 7.80 8.71 3.14
C MET A 13 7.13 10.08 3.06
N LEU A 14 7.97 11.11 2.94
CA LEU A 14 7.47 12.44 2.60
C LEU A 14 7.28 12.53 1.09
N ILE A 15 6.09 12.94 0.67
CA ILE A 15 5.79 13.19 -0.73
C ILE A 15 5.50 14.67 -0.88
N ARG A 16 6.19 15.31 -1.81
CA ARG A 16 6.11 16.77 -1.97
C ARG A 16 4.96 17.15 -2.89
N LYS A 17 3.76 16.87 -2.41
CA LYS A 17 2.49 17.19 -3.08
C LYS A 17 1.42 17.44 -2.03
N PRO A 18 0.36 18.19 -2.38
CA PRO A 18 -0.76 18.42 -1.46
C PRO A 18 -1.41 17.11 -1.02
N VAL A 19 -1.94 17.11 0.19
CA VAL A 19 -2.53 15.89 0.76
C VAL A 19 -3.66 15.34 -0.11
N SER A 20 -4.44 16.21 -0.77
CA SER A 20 -5.53 15.73 -1.61
C SER A 20 -5.02 14.92 -2.79
N GLU A 21 -3.89 15.34 -3.40
CA GLU A 21 -3.31 14.57 -4.51
C GLU A 21 -2.74 13.24 -4.03
N VAL A 22 -2.06 13.25 -2.89
CA VAL A 22 -1.45 12.05 -2.36
C VAL A 22 -2.52 11.04 -1.95
N PHE A 23 -3.58 11.53 -1.30
CA PHE A 23 -4.69 10.68 -0.90
C PHE A 23 -5.36 10.04 -2.12
N GLN A 24 -5.66 10.82 -3.15
CA GLN A 24 -6.29 10.32 -4.37
C GLN A 24 -5.42 9.28 -5.07
N ALA A 25 -4.11 9.39 -4.96
CA ALA A 25 -3.21 8.44 -5.60
C ALA A 25 -3.44 7.02 -5.09
N PHE A 26 -3.88 6.86 -3.84
CA PHE A 26 -4.14 5.55 -3.26
C PHE A 26 -5.61 5.14 -3.31
N ILE A 27 -6.49 6.05 -3.70
CA ILE A 27 -7.92 5.78 -3.84
C ILE A 27 -8.27 5.41 -5.28
N ASP A 28 -7.69 6.11 -6.24
CA ASP A 28 -8.07 6.02 -7.65
C ASP A 28 -7.12 5.07 -8.38
N PRO A 29 -7.62 3.92 -8.86
CA PRO A 29 -6.75 2.94 -9.51
C PRO A 29 -6.10 3.46 -10.78
N GLU A 30 -6.68 4.48 -11.44
CA GLU A 30 -6.02 5.07 -12.61
C GLU A 30 -4.70 5.73 -12.23
N ILE A 31 -4.56 6.15 -10.98
CA ILE A 31 -3.31 6.73 -10.50
C ILE A 31 -2.46 5.65 -9.83
N THR A 32 -3.06 4.87 -8.94
CA THR A 32 -2.33 3.84 -8.19
C THR A 32 -1.65 2.85 -9.11
N SER A 33 -2.26 2.54 -10.25
CA SER A 33 -1.69 1.58 -11.21
C SER A 33 -0.42 2.08 -11.87
N LYS A 34 -0.08 3.35 -11.71
CA LYS A 34 1.16 3.89 -12.24
C LYS A 34 2.37 3.51 -11.41
N PHE A 35 2.16 3.05 -10.17
CA PHE A 35 3.29 2.75 -9.29
C PHE A 35 3.12 1.51 -8.43
N TRP A 36 2.02 0.77 -8.54
CA TRP A 36 1.78 -0.38 -7.68
C TRP A 36 1.18 -1.54 -8.47
N PHE A 37 -0.12 -1.83 -8.26
CA PHE A 37 -0.79 -2.87 -9.04
C PHE A 37 -1.05 -2.34 -10.46
N THR A 38 -1.49 -3.23 -11.36
CA THR A 38 -1.69 -2.82 -12.77
C THR A 38 -3.13 -2.52 -13.10
N LYS A 39 -4.08 -3.05 -12.30
CA LYS A 39 -5.49 -2.86 -12.60
C LYS A 39 -6.30 -2.92 -11.29
N GLY A 40 -7.22 -1.97 -11.12
CA GLY A 40 -8.14 -1.99 -10.00
C GLY A 40 -9.56 -1.94 -10.52
N SER A 41 -10.49 -2.60 -9.81
CA SER A 41 -11.87 -2.68 -10.25
C SER A 41 -12.64 -1.38 -10.07
N GLY A 42 -12.12 -0.46 -9.27
CA GLY A 42 -12.76 0.83 -9.03
C GLY A 42 -12.08 1.57 -7.90
N LYS A 43 -12.55 2.76 -7.64
CA LYS A 43 -12.01 3.55 -6.53
C LYS A 43 -12.36 2.89 -5.20
N LEU A 44 -11.51 3.10 -4.21
CA LEU A 44 -11.81 2.64 -2.86
C LEU A 44 -13.00 3.43 -2.32
N GLU A 45 -13.94 2.72 -1.70
CA GLU A 45 -15.11 3.32 -1.07
C GLU A 45 -15.34 2.62 0.26
N GLN A 46 -15.74 3.38 1.27
CA GLN A 46 -15.95 2.82 2.59
C GLN A 46 -16.99 1.70 2.55
N ASP A 47 -16.67 0.59 3.24
CA ASP A 47 -17.51 -0.59 3.37
C ASP A 47 -17.75 -1.32 2.06
N LYS A 48 -16.87 -1.09 1.06
CA LYS A 48 -16.98 -1.76 -0.23
C LYS A 48 -15.76 -2.62 -0.48
N GLN A 49 -15.95 -3.58 -1.39
CA GLN A 49 -14.85 -4.45 -1.83
C GLN A 49 -14.42 -4.02 -3.22
N THR A 50 -13.12 -4.04 -3.44
CA THR A 50 -12.53 -3.84 -4.76
C THR A 50 -11.57 -4.98 -5.03
N GLU A 51 -11.18 -5.12 -6.30
CA GLU A 51 -10.20 -6.11 -6.68
C GLU A 51 -9.00 -5.42 -7.29
N TRP A 52 -7.81 -5.77 -6.80
CA TRP A 52 -6.55 -5.28 -7.34
C TRP A 52 -5.84 -6.42 -8.04
N THR A 53 -5.31 -6.15 -9.22
CA THR A 53 -4.70 -7.17 -10.07
C THR A 53 -3.29 -6.76 -10.48
N TRP A 54 -2.38 -7.71 -10.39
CA TRP A 54 -1.02 -7.59 -10.93
C TRP A 54 -0.99 -8.50 -12.15
N GLU A 55 -1.27 -7.92 -13.32
CA GLU A 55 -1.44 -8.71 -14.54
C GLU A 55 -0.19 -9.46 -14.93
N MET A 56 0.99 -8.86 -14.67
CA MET A 56 2.25 -9.51 -15.02
C MET A 56 2.49 -10.81 -14.23
N TYR A 57 1.81 -10.98 -13.11
CA TYR A 57 1.92 -12.21 -12.31
C TYR A 57 0.67 -13.07 -12.37
N GLY A 58 -0.36 -12.61 -13.10
CA GLY A 58 -1.63 -13.33 -13.12
C GLY A 58 -2.25 -13.44 -11.73
N PHE A 59 -2.09 -12.41 -10.92
CA PHE A 59 -2.50 -12.44 -9.52
C PHE A 59 -3.47 -11.32 -9.21
N SER A 60 -4.54 -11.66 -8.49
CA SER A 60 -5.53 -10.70 -8.02
C SER A 60 -5.85 -10.97 -6.57
N LEU A 61 -6.27 -9.92 -5.85
CA LEU A 61 -6.78 -10.11 -4.50
C LEU A 61 -7.91 -9.14 -4.24
N THR A 62 -8.74 -9.52 -3.26
CA THR A 62 -9.88 -8.70 -2.83
C THR A 62 -9.43 -7.77 -1.72
N VAL A 63 -9.85 -6.52 -1.82
CA VAL A 63 -9.54 -5.48 -0.84
C VAL A 63 -10.87 -4.97 -0.28
N THR A 64 -11.05 -5.07 1.02
CA THR A 64 -12.23 -4.55 1.70
C THR A 64 -11.85 -3.27 2.42
N THR A 65 -12.50 -2.17 2.09
CA THR A 65 -12.19 -0.88 2.72
C THR A 65 -13.05 -0.71 3.96
N HIS A 66 -12.42 -0.68 5.11
CA HIS A 66 -13.12 -0.53 6.39
C HIS A 66 -13.25 0.92 6.82
N VAL A 67 -12.22 1.74 6.55
CA VAL A 67 -12.22 3.15 6.93
C VAL A 67 -11.71 3.97 5.77
N LEU A 68 -12.43 5.03 5.45
CA LEU A 68 -12.02 5.98 4.43
C LEU A 68 -12.34 7.37 4.91
N GLN A 69 -11.32 8.06 5.42
CA GLN A 69 -11.45 9.44 5.89
C GLN A 69 -10.66 10.33 4.96
N GLU A 70 -11.34 11.15 4.22
CA GLU A 70 -10.74 11.95 3.15
C GLU A 70 -9.53 12.73 3.65
N ASN A 71 -8.40 12.57 2.94
CA ASN A 71 -7.14 13.26 3.22
C ASN A 71 -6.54 12.96 4.59
N LYS A 72 -7.00 11.88 5.25
CA LYS A 72 -6.51 11.54 6.59
C LYS A 72 -6.13 10.09 6.75
N LYS A 73 -7.01 9.15 6.36
CA LYS A 73 -6.79 7.77 6.76
C LYS A 73 -7.52 6.81 5.85
N ILE A 74 -6.87 5.69 5.54
CA ILE A 74 -7.47 4.57 4.83
C ILE A 74 -7.12 3.31 5.61
N VAL A 75 -8.11 2.44 5.85
CA VAL A 75 -7.84 1.11 6.41
C VAL A 75 -8.51 0.09 5.51
N VAL A 76 -7.72 -0.85 5.03
CA VAL A 76 -8.25 -1.95 4.22
C VAL A 76 -7.83 -3.28 4.83
N GLU A 77 -8.62 -4.29 4.51
CA GLU A 77 -8.25 -5.67 4.80
C GLU A 77 -8.09 -6.37 3.47
N TRP A 78 -6.99 -7.08 3.29
CA TRP A 78 -6.73 -7.72 2.00
C TRP A 78 -6.17 -9.12 2.18
N GLY A 79 -6.28 -9.91 1.12
CA GLY A 79 -5.78 -11.27 1.10
C GLY A 79 -6.88 -12.29 1.27
N ASN A 80 -6.48 -13.56 1.30
CA ASN A 80 -7.42 -14.65 1.51
C ASN A 80 -8.04 -14.54 2.91
N PRO A 81 -9.33 -14.87 3.06
CA PRO A 81 -10.00 -14.67 4.35
C PRO A 81 -9.28 -15.24 5.56
N GLU A 82 -8.62 -16.39 5.39
CA GLU A 82 -7.94 -17.04 6.51
C GLU A 82 -6.60 -16.42 6.83
N GLU A 83 -6.04 -15.67 5.91
CA GLU A 83 -4.72 -15.08 6.08
C GLU A 83 -4.72 -13.59 5.82
N SER A 84 -5.90 -12.97 5.85
CA SER A 84 -5.99 -11.54 5.58
C SER A 84 -5.25 -10.74 6.63
N THR A 85 -4.77 -9.57 6.20
CA THR A 85 -4.11 -8.64 7.10
C THR A 85 -4.73 -7.26 6.90
N LEU A 86 -4.44 -6.35 7.83
CA LEU A 86 -4.92 -4.98 7.75
C LEU A 86 -3.81 -4.08 7.24
N VAL A 87 -4.17 -3.13 6.39
CA VAL A 87 -3.22 -2.11 5.93
C VAL A 87 -3.84 -0.75 6.24
N GLU A 88 -3.07 0.08 6.92
CA GLU A 88 -3.54 1.40 7.31
C GLU A 88 -2.63 2.47 6.74
N TRP A 89 -3.22 3.45 6.07
CA TRP A 89 -2.53 4.65 5.59
C TRP A 89 -2.91 5.81 6.49
N ILE A 90 -1.91 6.55 6.95
CA ILE A 90 -2.14 7.82 7.64
C ILE A 90 -1.48 8.90 6.79
N PHE A 91 -2.24 9.93 6.46
CA PHE A 91 -1.77 11.05 5.65
C PHE A 91 -1.69 12.28 6.55
N THR A 92 -0.48 12.83 6.71
CA THR A 92 -0.25 13.99 7.58
C THR A 92 0.28 15.12 6.73
N PRO A 93 -0.54 16.14 6.44
CA PRO A 93 -0.03 17.30 5.70
C PRO A 93 0.91 18.11 6.58
N LEU A 94 2.10 18.40 6.07
CA LEU A 94 3.05 19.24 6.78
C LEU A 94 2.87 20.70 6.39
N ASN A 95 2.41 20.93 5.17
CA ASN A 95 2.04 22.23 4.64
C ASN A 95 1.20 21.99 3.39
N GLU A 96 0.95 23.03 2.61
CA GLU A 96 0.06 22.89 1.45
C GLU A 96 0.63 22.02 0.34
N ASN A 97 1.93 21.78 0.35
CA ASN A 97 2.59 21.06 -0.74
C ASN A 97 3.43 19.87 -0.28
N GLU A 98 3.30 19.45 0.97
CA GLU A 98 4.07 18.32 1.49
C GLU A 98 3.20 17.48 2.39
N THR A 99 3.23 16.17 2.17
CA THR A 99 2.42 15.21 2.93
C THR A 99 3.31 14.05 3.37
N PHE A 100 3.28 13.74 4.66
CA PHE A 100 3.97 12.57 5.18
C PHE A 100 2.98 11.40 5.17
N VAL A 101 3.38 10.31 4.54
CA VAL A 101 2.53 9.11 4.42
C VAL A 101 3.13 8.00 5.25
N SER A 102 2.31 7.41 6.11
CA SER A 102 2.70 6.26 6.92
C SER A 102 1.79 5.10 6.57
N ILE A 103 2.39 3.95 6.20
CA ILE A 103 1.65 2.73 5.90
C ILE A 103 2.05 1.68 6.91
N THR A 104 1.06 1.08 7.57
CA THR A 104 1.28 0.00 8.55
C THR A 104 0.48 -1.22 8.10
N ASN A 105 1.13 -2.38 8.05
CA ASN A 105 0.47 -3.63 7.72
C ASN A 105 0.59 -4.55 8.93
N SER A 106 -0.53 -5.03 9.44
CA SER A 106 -0.58 -5.78 10.68
C SER A 106 -1.54 -6.96 10.57
N GLY A 107 -1.52 -7.83 11.59
CA GLY A 107 -2.41 -8.98 11.61
C GLY A 107 -1.78 -10.23 11.00
N PHE A 108 -0.46 -10.28 10.90
CA PHE A 108 0.23 -11.45 10.37
C PHE A 108 0.01 -12.67 11.26
N LYS A 109 -0.11 -13.83 10.63
CA LYS A 109 -0.41 -15.08 11.32
C LYS A 109 0.67 -16.10 11.07
N GLY A 110 0.80 -17.04 12.02
CA GLY A 110 1.79 -18.10 11.93
C GLY A 110 2.76 -18.04 13.10
N ASP A 111 3.81 -18.86 13.04
CA ASP A 111 4.83 -18.85 14.09
C ASP A 111 5.73 -17.61 13.94
N THR A 112 6.64 -17.45 14.88
CA THR A 112 7.49 -16.27 14.93
C THR A 112 8.30 -16.08 13.65
N ASP A 113 8.90 -17.16 13.14
CA ASP A 113 9.71 -17.06 11.92
C ASP A 113 8.87 -16.65 10.73
N LYS A 114 7.66 -17.21 10.61
CA LYS A 114 6.77 -16.86 9.52
C LYS A 114 6.34 -15.40 9.60
N ILE A 115 6.05 -14.93 10.81
CA ILE A 115 5.67 -13.53 11.00
C ILE A 115 6.83 -12.60 10.65
N ILE A 116 8.05 -12.95 11.05
CA ILE A 116 9.23 -12.14 10.72
C ILE A 116 9.39 -12.03 9.21
N ASP A 117 9.24 -13.15 8.49
CA ASP A 117 9.35 -13.13 7.04
C ASP A 117 8.30 -12.23 6.41
N GLN A 118 7.06 -12.31 6.90
CA GLN A 118 5.98 -11.50 6.37
C GLN A 118 6.20 -10.02 6.64
N VAL A 119 6.67 -9.68 7.84
CA VAL A 119 6.97 -8.29 8.19
C VAL A 119 8.07 -7.74 7.28
N ARG A 120 9.13 -8.51 7.08
CA ARG A 120 10.24 -8.08 6.24
C ARG A 120 9.79 -7.87 4.79
N ASN A 121 9.04 -8.82 4.25
CA ASN A 121 8.56 -8.74 2.88
C ASN A 121 7.60 -7.58 2.68
N SER A 122 6.71 -7.37 3.63
CA SER A 122 5.74 -6.29 3.55
C SER A 122 6.41 -4.92 3.68
N THR A 123 7.40 -4.81 4.57
CA THR A 123 8.14 -3.56 4.75
C THR A 123 8.86 -3.20 3.45
N GLU A 124 9.51 -4.17 2.83
CA GLU A 124 10.16 -3.94 1.53
C GLU A 124 9.13 -3.50 0.50
N GLY A 125 8.02 -4.24 0.42
CA GLY A 125 7.00 -3.96 -0.60
C GLY A 125 6.41 -2.58 -0.48
N PHE A 126 6.00 -2.19 0.71
CA PHE A 126 5.39 -0.87 0.90
C PHE A 126 6.40 0.26 0.77
N THR A 127 7.67 0.01 1.07
CA THR A 127 8.70 1.01 0.82
C THR A 127 8.83 1.28 -0.68
N LEU A 128 8.80 0.21 -1.48
CA LEU A 128 8.83 0.37 -2.94
C LEU A 128 7.59 1.08 -3.46
N VAL A 129 6.42 0.76 -2.89
CA VAL A 129 5.18 1.43 -3.27
C VAL A 129 5.27 2.94 -3.02
N LEU A 130 5.76 3.32 -1.84
CA LEU A 130 5.89 4.74 -1.51
C LEU A 130 6.92 5.43 -2.39
N ALA A 131 8.05 4.77 -2.66
CA ALA A 131 9.06 5.34 -3.55
C ALA A 131 8.48 5.54 -4.96
N GLY A 132 7.73 4.57 -5.44
CA GLY A 132 7.08 4.68 -6.74
C GLY A 132 6.05 5.79 -6.79
N ALA A 133 5.24 5.91 -5.72
CA ALA A 133 4.26 6.98 -5.63
C ALA A 133 4.94 8.34 -5.66
N LYS A 134 6.03 8.49 -4.91
CA LYS A 134 6.79 9.73 -4.88
C LYS A 134 7.33 10.09 -6.26
N ALA A 135 7.93 9.13 -6.94
CA ALA A 135 8.48 9.36 -8.27
C ALA A 135 7.37 9.77 -9.25
N TYR A 136 6.24 9.10 -9.19
CA TYR A 136 5.16 9.39 -10.12
C TYR A 136 4.49 10.72 -9.82
N LEU A 137 4.16 10.97 -8.55
CA LEU A 137 3.45 12.19 -8.19
C LEU A 137 4.31 13.43 -8.38
N GLU A 138 5.58 13.37 -7.97
CA GLU A 138 6.45 14.53 -8.04
C GLU A 138 7.03 14.77 -9.42
N HIS A 139 7.28 13.70 -10.19
CA HIS A 139 8.04 13.79 -11.43
C HIS A 139 7.39 13.10 -12.62
N LYS A 140 6.22 12.48 -12.44
CA LYS A 140 5.54 11.73 -13.49
C LYS A 140 6.39 10.60 -14.08
N LEU A 141 7.25 10.02 -13.26
CA LEU A 141 8.09 8.90 -13.66
C LEU A 141 7.47 7.60 -13.16
N GLN A 142 7.38 6.62 -14.06
CA GLN A 142 6.98 5.26 -13.69
C GLN A 142 8.26 4.42 -13.65
N LEU A 143 8.70 4.09 -12.45
CA LEU A 143 9.97 3.41 -12.26
C LEU A 143 9.87 1.89 -12.34
N ASN A 144 8.65 1.35 -12.39
CA ASN A 144 8.42 -0.10 -12.47
C ASN A 144 9.05 -0.86 -11.31
N LEU A 145 9.01 -0.26 -10.10
CA LEU A 145 9.74 -0.82 -8.96
C LEU A 145 9.27 -2.20 -8.57
N VAL A 146 7.95 -2.43 -8.56
CA VAL A 146 7.41 -3.74 -8.19
C VAL A 146 7.80 -4.79 -9.23
N LEU A 147 7.62 -4.47 -10.50
CA LEU A 147 7.97 -5.39 -11.58
C LEU A 147 9.46 -5.72 -11.56
N ASP A 148 10.29 -4.72 -11.34
CA ASP A 148 11.74 -4.90 -11.40
C ASP A 148 12.28 -5.59 -10.14
N ARG A 149 11.56 -5.50 -9.02
CA ARG A 149 11.92 -6.24 -7.80
C ARG A 149 11.63 -7.73 -7.93
N PHE A 150 10.57 -8.07 -8.68
CA PHE A 150 10.16 -9.46 -8.87
C PHE A 150 10.09 -9.79 -10.37
N PRO A 151 11.24 -9.80 -11.05
CA PRO A 151 11.23 -10.05 -12.49
C PRO A 151 10.88 -11.50 -12.77
N LYS A 152 10.29 -11.73 -13.94
CA LYS A 152 9.91 -13.08 -14.33
C LYS A 152 11.13 -13.98 -14.37
N GLY A 153 10.95 -15.17 -13.85
CA GLY A 153 12.03 -16.16 -13.84
C GLY A 153 12.91 -16.12 -12.60
N LEU A 154 12.78 -15.11 -11.77
CA LEU A 154 13.57 -14.99 -10.55
C LEU A 154 12.74 -14.97 -9.29
N ALA A 155 11.44 -14.79 -9.41
CA ALA A 155 10.56 -14.68 -8.24
C ALA A 155 10.15 -16.02 -7.68
#